data_b2dd186cbb2661f0081783a8baf1e143
#
_entry.id   b2dd186cbb2661f0081783a8baf1e143
#
_cell.length_a   1.000
_cell.length_b   1.000
_cell.length_c   1.000
_cell.angle_alpha   90.00
_cell.angle_beta   90.00
_cell.angle_gamma   90.00
#
_symmetry.space_group_name_H-M   'P 1'
#
loop_
_entity.id
_entity.type
_entity.pdbx_description
1 polymer ?
#
loop_
_entity_poly.entity_id
_entity_poly.type
_entity_poly.pdbx_seq_one_letter_code
_entity_poly.pdbx_strand_id
1 'polypeptide(L)'
;MDLKKLRENKAYAHVVPLATFMGLSFLFTILCESGFKWEHDMAPWWKHWPEHWFYPLQTVICGALVIFFWKHYEIKWDKRIIVGAIMGVIGIGFWILPTHLYTALGYTEDTVGWLKHIGFEERAKGFNPADLGTESGYWISVVFRFLRAAVVVALVEEIFWRGFLMRFLLDMDRNYWKVPFGKFSWLTYAVVTLAFVFIHAPVDYAGAVLYGSLMYLVAVRTKSLAACV
;
A
#
# COMPACT_ATOMS: atom_id res chain seq x y z
N MET A 1 -12.86 -24.52 9.85
CA MET A 1 -11.69 -23.77 10.42
C MET A 1 -12.17 -23.00 11.63
N ASP A 2 -11.57 -23.21 12.80
CA ASP A 2 -12.00 -22.54 14.04
C ASP A 2 -11.55 -21.07 14.00
N LEU A 3 -12.50 -20.14 13.92
CA LEU A 3 -12.25 -18.69 13.88
C LEU A 3 -11.46 -18.20 15.09
N LYS A 4 -11.61 -18.84 16.25
CA LYS A 4 -10.86 -18.51 17.46
C LYS A 4 -9.38 -18.85 17.29
N LYS A 5 -9.05 -20.02 16.74
CA LYS A 5 -7.68 -20.42 16.45
C LYS A 5 -7.05 -19.53 15.38
N LEU A 6 -7.82 -19.13 14.36
CA LEU A 6 -7.37 -18.17 13.35
C LEU A 6 -7.01 -16.83 13.98
N ARG A 7 -7.89 -16.29 14.82
CA ARG A 7 -7.70 -15.01 15.49
C ARG A 7 -6.51 -14.99 16.43
N GLU A 8 -6.13 -16.13 17.02
CA GLU A 8 -4.98 -16.22 17.94
C GLU A 8 -3.62 -16.35 17.22
N ASN A 9 -3.62 -16.58 15.92
CA ASN A 9 -2.39 -16.78 15.16
C ASN A 9 -1.73 -15.45 14.77
N LYS A 10 -0.60 -15.14 15.39
CA LYS A 10 0.15 -13.91 15.13
C LYS A 10 0.67 -13.80 13.70
N ALA A 11 1.09 -14.90 13.08
CA ALA A 11 1.57 -14.87 11.70
C ALA A 11 0.44 -14.51 10.74
N TYR A 12 -0.75 -15.12 10.92
CA TYR A 12 -1.91 -14.75 10.13
C TYR A 12 -2.32 -13.29 10.34
N ALA A 13 -2.25 -12.79 11.56
CA ALA A 13 -2.58 -11.40 11.85
C ALA A 13 -1.72 -10.41 11.03
N HIS A 14 -0.46 -10.72 10.80
CA HIS A 14 0.46 -9.84 10.08
C HIS A 14 0.48 -10.07 8.57
N VAL A 15 0.12 -11.27 8.10
CA VAL A 15 0.24 -11.62 6.67
C VAL A 15 -1.10 -11.54 5.95
N VAL A 16 -2.18 -12.04 6.56
CA VAL A 16 -3.48 -12.18 5.89
C VAL A 16 -4.05 -10.85 5.40
N PRO A 17 -4.00 -9.72 6.14
CA PRO A 17 -4.58 -8.47 5.65
C PRO A 17 -3.95 -7.98 4.34
N LEU A 18 -2.60 -7.98 4.23
CA LEU A 18 -1.93 -7.59 2.99
C LEU A 18 -2.13 -8.62 1.88
N ALA A 19 -2.03 -9.92 2.19
CA ALA A 19 -2.27 -10.97 1.20
C ALA A 19 -3.70 -10.90 0.62
N THR A 20 -4.70 -10.59 1.46
CA THR A 20 -6.08 -10.37 1.01
C THR A 20 -6.18 -9.12 0.13
N PHE A 21 -5.55 -8.02 0.52
CA PHE A 21 -5.52 -6.79 -0.27
C PHE A 21 -4.93 -7.04 -1.66
N MET A 22 -3.75 -7.68 -1.73
CA MET A 22 -3.07 -8.01 -2.98
C MET A 22 -3.87 -9.02 -3.83
N GLY A 23 -4.42 -10.05 -3.19
CA GLY A 23 -5.23 -11.06 -3.87
C GLY A 23 -6.51 -10.47 -4.48
N LEU A 24 -7.21 -9.59 -3.76
CA LEU A 24 -8.37 -8.88 -4.29
C LEU A 24 -7.98 -7.95 -5.45
N SER A 25 -6.87 -7.18 -5.33
CA SER A 25 -6.39 -6.33 -6.42
C SER A 25 -6.08 -7.14 -7.68
N PHE A 26 -5.40 -8.27 -7.53
CA PHE A 26 -5.07 -9.17 -8.64
C PHE A 26 -6.33 -9.77 -9.30
N LEU A 27 -7.28 -10.25 -8.49
CA LEU A 27 -8.57 -10.73 -8.99
C LEU A 27 -9.36 -9.66 -9.74
N PHE A 28 -9.32 -8.43 -9.25
CA PHE A 28 -9.97 -7.31 -9.92
C PHE A 28 -9.34 -7.00 -11.28
N THR A 29 -8.01 -7.01 -11.37
CA THR A 29 -7.31 -6.84 -12.64
C THR A 29 -7.71 -7.92 -13.65
N ILE A 30 -7.66 -9.19 -13.25
CA ILE A 30 -8.10 -10.31 -14.11
C ILE A 30 -9.55 -10.14 -14.53
N LEU A 31 -10.43 -9.77 -13.61
CA LEU A 31 -11.85 -9.57 -13.90
C LEU A 31 -12.06 -8.48 -14.96
N CYS A 32 -11.38 -7.34 -14.83
CA CYS A 32 -11.47 -6.26 -15.81
C CYS A 32 -10.90 -6.66 -17.18
N GLU A 33 -9.74 -7.31 -17.21
CA GLU A 33 -9.08 -7.77 -18.43
C GLU A 33 -9.85 -8.90 -19.15
N SER A 34 -10.61 -9.70 -18.39
CA SER A 34 -11.48 -10.75 -18.98
C SER A 34 -12.74 -10.22 -19.66
N GLY A 35 -12.91 -8.89 -19.76
CA GLY A 35 -14.05 -8.26 -20.43
C GLY A 35 -15.24 -7.97 -19.50
N PHE A 36 -15.05 -8.04 -18.18
CA PHE A 36 -16.08 -7.58 -17.23
C PHE A 36 -16.30 -6.08 -17.32
N LYS A 37 -15.22 -5.31 -17.46
CA LYS A 37 -15.28 -3.86 -17.66
C LYS A 37 -15.74 -3.57 -19.08
N TRP A 38 -16.81 -2.80 -19.22
CA TRP A 38 -17.36 -2.37 -20.50
C TRP A 38 -17.19 -0.87 -20.69
N GLU A 39 -16.48 -0.47 -21.73
CA GLU A 39 -16.27 0.94 -22.11
C GLU A 39 -17.33 1.46 -23.09
N HIS A 40 -18.51 0.85 -23.10
CA HIS A 40 -19.63 1.21 -23.97
C HIS A 40 -20.63 2.08 -23.23
N ASP A 41 -21.15 3.14 -23.86
CA ASP A 41 -22.07 4.13 -23.24
C ASP A 41 -23.34 3.53 -22.63
N MET A 42 -23.80 2.37 -23.16
CA MET A 42 -24.96 1.63 -22.62
C MET A 42 -24.60 0.66 -21.50
N ALA A 43 -23.34 0.59 -21.08
CA ALA A 43 -22.95 -0.30 -20.00
C ALA A 43 -23.57 0.16 -18.66
N PRO A 44 -24.04 -0.77 -17.83
CA PRO A 44 -24.47 -0.40 -16.49
C PRO A 44 -23.26 0.12 -15.69
N TRP A 45 -23.49 1.12 -14.82
CA TRP A 45 -22.43 1.83 -14.09
C TRP A 45 -21.43 0.89 -13.38
N TRP A 46 -21.88 -0.22 -12.84
CA TRP A 46 -21.05 -1.18 -12.12
C TRP A 46 -20.11 -2.01 -13.02
N LYS A 47 -20.37 -2.02 -14.33
CA LYS A 47 -19.45 -2.56 -15.34
C LYS A 47 -18.59 -1.49 -16.01
N HIS A 48 -19.15 -0.29 -16.18
CA HIS A 48 -18.45 0.83 -16.83
C HIS A 48 -17.35 1.38 -15.90
N TRP A 49 -17.70 1.54 -14.62
CA TRP A 49 -16.79 2.05 -13.59
C TRP A 49 -16.72 1.11 -12.37
N PRO A 50 -16.17 -0.09 -12.54
CA PRO A 50 -16.16 -1.11 -11.48
C PRO A 50 -15.35 -0.69 -10.26
N GLU A 51 -14.42 0.24 -10.40
CA GLU A 51 -13.60 0.80 -9.31
C GLU A 51 -14.45 1.43 -8.21
N HIS A 52 -15.62 2.02 -8.56
CA HIS A 52 -16.51 2.69 -7.62
C HIS A 52 -17.18 1.77 -6.58
N TRP A 53 -17.34 0.51 -6.87
CA TRP A 53 -17.84 -0.47 -5.90
C TRP A 53 -16.76 -1.40 -5.36
N PHE A 54 -15.77 -1.71 -6.20
CA PHE A 54 -14.71 -2.64 -5.81
C PHE A 54 -13.78 -2.06 -4.74
N TYR A 55 -13.35 -0.82 -4.87
CA TYR A 55 -12.47 -0.18 -3.88
C TYR A 55 -13.12 0.01 -2.51
N PRO A 56 -14.39 0.43 -2.39
CA PRO A 56 -15.12 0.35 -1.14
C PRO A 56 -15.17 -1.06 -0.54
N LEU A 57 -15.50 -2.06 -1.34
CA LEU A 57 -15.55 -3.45 -0.88
C LEU A 57 -14.20 -3.93 -0.35
N GLN A 58 -13.13 -3.70 -1.10
CA GLN A 58 -11.76 -4.03 -0.68
C GLN A 58 -11.37 -3.31 0.62
N THR A 59 -11.74 -2.03 0.74
CA THR A 59 -11.49 -1.21 1.94
C THR A 59 -12.18 -1.81 3.17
N VAL A 60 -13.45 -2.19 3.03
CA VAL A 60 -14.24 -2.78 4.12
C VAL A 60 -13.67 -4.15 4.53
N ILE A 61 -13.38 -5.03 3.57
CA ILE A 61 -12.84 -6.36 3.85
C ILE A 61 -11.49 -6.26 4.56
N CYS A 62 -10.55 -5.49 4.01
CA CYS A 62 -9.21 -5.36 4.60
C CYS A 62 -9.24 -4.62 5.94
N GLY A 63 -10.07 -3.59 6.07
CA GLY A 63 -10.28 -2.88 7.33
C GLY A 63 -10.87 -3.80 8.40
N ALA A 64 -11.85 -4.63 8.06
CA ALA A 64 -12.42 -5.62 8.97
C ALA A 64 -11.38 -6.65 9.43
N LEU A 65 -10.49 -7.10 8.54
CA LEU A 65 -9.38 -8.01 8.90
C LEU A 65 -8.40 -7.33 9.86
N VAL A 66 -8.03 -6.06 9.61
CA VAL A 66 -7.17 -5.30 10.53
C VAL A 66 -7.81 -5.19 11.90
N ILE A 67 -9.12 -4.87 11.98
CA ILE A 67 -9.86 -4.79 13.25
C ILE A 67 -9.94 -6.17 13.94
N PHE A 68 -10.23 -7.22 13.18
CA PHE A 68 -10.31 -8.59 13.71
C PHE A 68 -9.02 -9.04 14.39
N PHE A 69 -7.86 -8.67 13.82
CA PHE A 69 -6.54 -9.01 14.31
C PHE A 69 -5.89 -7.94 15.19
N TRP A 70 -6.59 -6.83 15.49
CA TRP A 70 -6.03 -5.63 16.13
C TRP A 70 -5.18 -5.89 17.38
N LYS A 71 -5.57 -6.85 18.20
CA LYS A 71 -4.87 -7.22 19.44
C LYS A 71 -3.40 -7.68 19.24
N HIS A 72 -3.01 -8.03 18.02
CA HIS A 72 -1.65 -8.50 17.71
C HIS A 72 -0.72 -7.36 17.28
N TYR A 73 -1.25 -6.17 17.02
CA TYR A 73 -0.46 -5.07 16.50
C TYR A 73 0.09 -4.20 17.65
N GLU A 74 1.39 -3.94 17.59
CA GLU A 74 2.07 -3.11 18.59
C GLU A 74 1.94 -1.61 18.26
N ILE A 75 0.72 -1.15 17.98
CA ILE A 75 0.42 0.24 17.62
C ILE A 75 0.21 1.03 18.92
N LYS A 76 1.21 1.85 19.28
CA LYS A 76 1.17 2.74 20.44
C LYS A 76 1.16 4.19 19.99
N TRP A 77 0.12 4.91 20.34
CA TRP A 77 -0.05 6.33 20.02
C TRP A 77 0.76 7.20 20.97
N ASP A 78 1.92 7.69 20.53
CA ASP A 78 2.79 8.57 21.28
C ASP A 78 3.45 9.63 20.38
N LYS A 79 4.32 10.48 20.95
CA LYS A 79 4.97 11.60 20.24
C LYS A 79 5.77 11.19 19.00
N ARG A 80 6.15 9.91 18.87
CA ARG A 80 6.90 9.41 17.70
C ARG A 80 6.09 9.47 16.40
N ILE A 81 4.75 9.52 16.50
CA ILE A 81 3.85 9.69 15.36
C ILE A 81 4.13 11.02 14.64
N ILE A 82 4.54 12.07 15.35
CA ILE A 82 4.89 13.36 14.73
C ILE A 82 6.04 13.18 13.75
N VAL A 83 7.04 12.38 14.13
CA VAL A 83 8.15 12.03 13.22
C VAL A 83 7.64 11.25 12.01
N GLY A 84 6.77 10.27 12.25
CA GLY A 84 6.12 9.51 11.18
C GLY A 84 5.36 10.41 10.21
N ALA A 85 4.51 11.30 10.73
CA ALA A 85 3.73 12.23 9.90
C ALA A 85 4.62 13.15 9.03
N ILE A 86 5.69 13.72 9.61
CA ILE A 86 6.65 14.55 8.85
C ILE A 86 7.33 13.71 7.77
N MET A 87 7.81 12.52 8.11
CA MET A 87 8.48 11.64 7.17
C MET A 87 7.52 11.08 6.11
N GLY A 88 6.25 10.88 6.46
CA GLY A 88 5.20 10.51 5.50
C GLY A 88 4.99 11.59 4.45
N VAL A 89 4.90 12.86 4.84
CA VAL A 89 4.80 14.00 3.89
C VAL A 89 6.02 14.07 2.97
N ILE A 90 7.23 13.94 3.53
CA ILE A 90 8.47 13.90 2.75
C ILE A 90 8.47 12.69 1.81
N GLY A 91 8.02 11.53 2.29
CA GLY A 91 7.95 10.30 1.54
C GLY A 91 7.00 10.38 0.34
N ILE A 92 5.83 11.00 0.50
CA ILE A 92 4.92 11.25 -0.62
C ILE A 92 5.57 12.19 -1.64
N GLY A 93 6.28 13.23 -1.19
CA GLY A 93 7.08 14.08 -2.08
C GLY A 93 8.06 13.27 -2.93
N PHE A 94 8.80 12.36 -2.32
CA PHE A 94 9.72 11.46 -3.03
C PHE A 94 8.98 10.49 -3.97
N TRP A 95 7.78 10.05 -3.60
CA TRP A 95 6.97 9.14 -4.43
C TRP A 95 6.55 9.78 -5.76
N ILE A 96 6.14 11.04 -5.72
CA ILE A 96 5.67 11.75 -6.92
C ILE A 96 6.81 12.43 -7.71
N LEU A 97 7.99 12.57 -7.10
CA LEU A 97 9.12 13.31 -7.67
C LEU A 97 9.56 12.81 -9.06
N PRO A 98 9.69 11.48 -9.33
CA PRO A 98 10.14 11.00 -10.64
C PRO A 98 9.19 11.43 -11.76
N THR A 99 7.88 11.28 -11.60
CA THR A 99 6.88 11.72 -12.57
C THR A 99 6.86 13.24 -12.73
N HIS A 100 7.02 13.98 -11.62
CA HIS A 100 7.09 15.44 -11.67
C HIS A 100 8.32 15.92 -12.44
N LEU A 101 9.48 15.30 -12.20
CA LEU A 101 10.71 15.60 -12.93
C LEU A 101 10.61 15.24 -14.42
N TYR A 102 9.96 14.11 -14.75
CA TYR A 102 9.70 13.73 -16.14
C TYR A 102 9.00 14.87 -16.89
N THR A 103 7.90 15.38 -16.32
CA THR A 103 7.15 16.48 -16.92
C THR A 103 7.92 17.82 -16.91
N ALA A 104 8.56 18.16 -15.79
CA ALA A 104 9.25 19.46 -15.63
C ALA A 104 10.49 19.59 -16.52
N LEU A 105 11.19 18.48 -16.79
CA LEU A 105 12.37 18.46 -17.67
C LEU A 105 12.02 18.28 -19.15
N GLY A 106 10.73 18.16 -19.48
CA GLY A 106 10.25 18.00 -20.85
C GLY A 106 10.64 16.65 -21.48
N TYR A 107 10.81 15.61 -20.65
CA TYR A 107 11.04 14.27 -21.18
C TYR A 107 9.80 13.77 -21.95
N THR A 108 10.07 13.00 -23.00
CA THR A 108 9.07 12.24 -23.78
C THR A 108 9.44 10.78 -23.74
N GLU A 109 8.56 9.90 -24.22
CA GLU A 109 8.84 8.48 -24.31
C GLU A 109 10.11 8.17 -25.11
N ASP A 110 10.42 9.00 -26.13
CA ASP A 110 11.60 8.84 -26.98
C ASP A 110 12.88 9.34 -26.30
N THR A 111 12.80 10.35 -25.43
CA THR A 111 13.97 11.01 -24.82
C THR A 111 14.32 10.48 -23.43
N VAL A 112 13.38 9.87 -22.71
CA VAL A 112 13.59 9.38 -21.34
C VAL A 112 14.51 8.15 -21.27
N GLY A 113 14.60 7.39 -22.36
CA GLY A 113 15.45 6.21 -22.45
C GLY A 113 15.12 5.13 -21.40
N TRP A 114 16.16 4.60 -20.74
CA TRP A 114 16.00 3.55 -19.74
C TRP A 114 15.33 4.02 -18.45
N LEU A 115 15.30 5.32 -18.16
CA LEU A 115 14.73 5.88 -16.92
C LEU A 115 13.23 5.59 -16.80
N LYS A 116 12.51 5.36 -17.91
CA LYS A 116 11.10 4.92 -17.87
C LYS A 116 10.89 3.63 -17.07
N HIS A 117 11.85 2.71 -17.14
CA HIS A 117 11.74 1.42 -16.42
C HIS A 117 11.88 1.54 -14.89
N ILE A 118 12.23 2.71 -14.39
CA ILE A 118 12.33 3.00 -12.96
C ILE A 118 11.38 4.11 -12.51
N GLY A 119 10.41 4.48 -13.35
CA GLY A 119 9.32 5.37 -12.97
C GLY A 119 9.43 6.82 -13.44
N PHE A 120 10.33 7.11 -14.39
CA PHE A 120 10.34 8.41 -15.08
C PHE A 120 9.42 8.33 -16.29
N GLU A 121 8.13 8.37 -16.04
CA GLU A 121 7.09 8.34 -17.06
C GLU A 121 5.82 9.06 -16.57
N GLU A 122 4.90 9.32 -17.49
CA GLU A 122 3.60 9.87 -17.14
C GLU A 122 2.74 8.79 -16.45
N ARG A 123 2.13 9.16 -15.32
CA ARG A 123 1.21 8.25 -14.63
C ARG A 123 -0.12 8.19 -15.36
N ALA A 124 -0.63 6.98 -15.54
CA ALA A 124 -1.99 6.77 -15.99
C ALA A 124 -2.98 7.49 -15.07
N LYS A 125 -3.98 8.11 -15.68
CA LYS A 125 -5.07 8.74 -14.92
C LYS A 125 -5.83 7.67 -14.13
N GLY A 126 -5.97 7.87 -12.82
CA GLY A 126 -6.83 7.03 -12.01
C GLY A 126 -8.31 7.23 -12.36
N PHE A 127 -9.20 6.39 -11.80
CA PHE A 127 -10.65 6.58 -11.98
C PHE A 127 -11.09 7.96 -11.48
N ASN A 128 -12.05 8.56 -12.17
CA ASN A 128 -12.56 9.88 -11.82
C ASN A 128 -13.71 9.75 -10.81
N PRO A 129 -13.64 10.36 -9.62
CA PRO A 129 -14.74 10.32 -8.64
C PRO A 129 -16.07 10.86 -9.15
N ALA A 130 -16.06 11.70 -10.20
CA ALA A 130 -17.26 12.30 -10.77
C ALA A 130 -18.02 11.40 -11.78
N ASP A 131 -17.47 10.23 -12.14
CA ASP A 131 -18.05 9.36 -13.18
C ASP A 131 -19.50 8.92 -12.90
N LEU A 132 -19.88 8.82 -11.62
CA LEU A 132 -21.25 8.47 -11.26
C LEU A 132 -22.28 9.61 -11.47
N GLY A 133 -21.84 10.81 -11.82
CA GLY A 133 -22.71 11.95 -12.19
C GLY A 133 -23.57 12.51 -11.05
N THR A 134 -23.37 12.07 -9.81
CA THR A 134 -24.11 12.53 -8.64
C THR A 134 -23.18 13.07 -7.56
N GLU A 135 -23.61 14.09 -6.81
CA GLU A 135 -22.79 14.65 -5.72
C GLU A 135 -22.50 13.63 -4.63
N SER A 136 -23.47 12.82 -4.24
CA SER A 136 -23.28 11.73 -3.27
C SER A 136 -22.30 10.68 -3.77
N GLY A 137 -22.38 10.28 -5.04
CA GLY A 137 -21.46 9.35 -5.68
C GLY A 137 -20.02 9.88 -5.68
N TYR A 138 -19.85 11.16 -5.98
CA TYR A 138 -18.56 11.83 -5.91
C TYR A 138 -17.94 11.75 -4.51
N TRP A 139 -18.68 12.20 -3.49
CA TRP A 139 -18.14 12.21 -2.11
C TRP A 139 -17.90 10.82 -1.55
N ILE A 140 -18.77 9.85 -1.83
CA ILE A 140 -18.53 8.44 -1.45
C ILE A 140 -17.23 7.93 -2.09
N SER A 141 -17.03 8.18 -3.37
CA SER A 141 -15.81 7.76 -4.08
C SER A 141 -14.56 8.41 -3.53
N VAL A 142 -14.59 9.71 -3.22
CA VAL A 142 -13.47 10.45 -2.61
C VAL A 142 -13.15 9.90 -1.22
N VAL A 143 -14.16 9.72 -0.37
CA VAL A 143 -13.97 9.22 1.00
C VAL A 143 -13.39 7.80 0.99
N PHE A 144 -13.95 6.89 0.21
CA PHE A 144 -13.43 5.52 0.14
C PHE A 144 -12.04 5.45 -0.50
N ARG A 145 -11.76 6.29 -1.51
CA ARG A 145 -10.42 6.39 -2.08
C ARG A 145 -9.40 6.84 -1.04
N PHE A 146 -9.74 7.85 -0.23
CA PHE A 146 -8.90 8.32 0.86
C PHE A 146 -8.71 7.24 1.94
N LEU A 147 -9.80 6.66 2.43
CA LEU A 147 -9.74 5.59 3.45
C LEU A 147 -8.92 4.39 2.96
N ARG A 148 -9.11 4.00 1.70
CA ARG A 148 -8.33 2.91 1.10
C ARG A 148 -6.84 3.24 1.09
N ALA A 149 -6.46 4.38 0.51
CA ALA A 149 -5.06 4.72 0.27
C ALA A 149 -4.32 5.15 1.56
N ALA A 150 -4.93 6.05 2.34
CA ALA A 150 -4.27 6.68 3.48
C ALA A 150 -4.41 5.91 4.80
N VAL A 151 -5.40 5.02 4.91
CA VAL A 151 -5.64 4.29 6.16
C VAL A 151 -5.43 2.80 5.98
N VAL A 152 -6.22 2.15 5.11
CA VAL A 152 -6.22 0.68 5.04
C VAL A 152 -4.93 0.16 4.41
N VAL A 153 -4.49 0.74 3.28
CA VAL A 153 -3.26 0.33 2.61
C VAL A 153 -2.05 0.59 3.51
N ALA A 154 -1.96 1.79 4.09
CA ALA A 154 -0.88 2.12 5.01
C ALA A 154 -0.80 1.14 6.20
N LEU A 155 -1.94 0.78 6.81
CA LEU A 155 -1.99 -0.20 7.91
C LEU A 155 -1.54 -1.58 7.45
N VAL A 156 -2.15 -2.14 6.40
CA VAL A 156 -1.84 -3.53 5.97
C VAL A 156 -0.41 -3.68 5.50
N GLU A 157 0.14 -2.65 4.83
CA GLU A 157 1.52 -2.63 4.37
C GLU A 157 2.49 -2.52 5.54
N GLU A 158 2.34 -1.55 6.43
CA GLU A 158 3.29 -1.36 7.53
C GLU A 158 3.24 -2.51 8.55
N ILE A 159 2.06 -3.07 8.81
CA ILE A 159 1.91 -4.29 9.61
C ILE A 159 2.71 -5.44 9.00
N PHE A 160 2.66 -5.60 7.68
CA PHE A 160 3.39 -6.66 7.00
C PHE A 160 4.90 -6.34 6.88
N TRP A 161 5.27 -5.19 6.29
CA TRP A 161 6.67 -4.89 5.99
C TRP A 161 7.50 -4.71 7.25
N ARG A 162 7.06 -3.87 8.17
CA ARG A 162 7.79 -3.48 9.39
C ARG A 162 7.39 -4.34 10.59
N GLY A 163 6.12 -4.68 10.71
CA GLY A 163 5.63 -5.53 11.80
C GLY A 163 6.04 -7.00 11.66
N PHE A 164 6.04 -7.54 10.45
CA PHE A 164 6.33 -8.95 10.18
C PHE A 164 7.66 -9.16 9.46
N LEU A 165 7.77 -8.80 8.16
CA LEU A 165 8.86 -9.25 7.30
C LEU A 165 10.23 -8.79 7.81
N MET A 166 10.35 -7.52 8.24
CA MET A 166 11.57 -6.97 8.81
C MET A 166 12.06 -7.74 10.03
N ARG A 167 11.15 -8.29 10.84
CA ARG A 167 11.45 -9.06 12.04
C ARG A 167 11.66 -10.56 11.72
N PHE A 168 10.82 -11.10 10.83
CA PHE A 168 10.86 -12.49 10.39
C PHE A 168 12.19 -12.87 9.75
N LEU A 169 12.77 -12.01 8.93
CA LEU A 169 14.07 -12.22 8.31
C LEU A 169 15.24 -12.29 9.31
N LEU A 170 15.06 -11.79 10.53
CA LEU A 170 16.06 -11.85 11.61
C LEU A 170 15.90 -13.08 12.49
N ASP A 171 14.74 -13.72 12.47
CA ASP A 171 14.45 -14.97 13.20
C ASP A 171 13.39 -15.74 12.42
N MET A 172 13.84 -16.57 11.49
CA MET A 172 12.96 -17.37 10.62
C MET A 172 12.35 -18.59 11.33
N ASP A 173 12.80 -18.92 12.55
CA ASP A 173 12.30 -20.02 13.36
C ASP A 173 10.91 -19.74 13.98
N ARG A 174 10.18 -18.81 13.39
CA ARG A 174 8.79 -18.43 13.72
C ARG A 174 8.58 -17.64 15.01
N ASN A 175 9.66 -17.22 15.67
CA ASN A 175 9.58 -16.36 16.87
C ASN A 175 9.82 -14.88 16.58
N TYR A 176 9.52 -14.40 15.34
CA TYR A 176 9.81 -13.05 14.89
C TYR A 176 9.27 -11.96 15.85
N TRP A 177 8.19 -12.23 16.58
CA TRP A 177 7.62 -11.30 17.59
C TRP A 177 8.53 -11.09 18.81
N LYS A 178 9.52 -11.92 19.04
CA LYS A 178 10.56 -11.74 20.07
C LYS A 178 11.67 -10.80 19.61
N VAL A 179 11.82 -10.61 18.31
CA VAL A 179 12.78 -9.66 17.75
C VAL A 179 12.28 -8.25 18.04
N PRO A 180 13.10 -7.36 18.65
CA PRO A 180 12.70 -5.98 18.90
C PRO A 180 12.29 -5.27 17.60
N PHE A 181 11.17 -4.54 17.64
CA PHE A 181 10.73 -3.76 16.49
C PHE A 181 11.79 -2.75 16.08
N GLY A 182 11.98 -2.61 14.77
CA GLY A 182 12.95 -1.67 14.21
C GLY A 182 14.42 -2.06 14.46
N LYS A 183 14.74 -3.34 14.69
CA LYS A 183 16.14 -3.82 14.73
C LYS A 183 16.74 -3.71 13.33
N PHE A 184 17.83 -2.95 13.21
CA PHE A 184 18.52 -2.76 11.94
C PHE A 184 19.29 -3.99 11.48
N SER A 185 19.25 -4.28 10.20
CA SER A 185 20.14 -5.22 9.50
C SER A 185 20.19 -4.85 8.01
N TRP A 186 21.37 -4.94 7.41
CA TRP A 186 21.52 -4.72 5.97
C TRP A 186 20.73 -5.72 5.14
N LEU A 187 20.66 -6.98 5.57
CA LEU A 187 19.86 -8.01 4.91
C LEU A 187 18.38 -7.63 4.91
N THR A 188 17.84 -7.25 6.07
CA THR A 188 16.41 -6.89 6.16
C THR A 188 16.11 -5.61 5.42
N TYR A 189 17.03 -4.64 5.42
CA TYR A 189 16.89 -3.44 4.61
C TYR A 189 16.78 -3.77 3.13
N ALA A 190 17.73 -4.53 2.60
CA ALA A 190 17.76 -4.87 1.19
C ALA A 190 16.53 -5.71 0.78
N VAL A 191 16.22 -6.78 1.51
CA VAL A 191 15.12 -7.68 1.16
C VAL A 191 13.77 -6.98 1.29
N VAL A 192 13.51 -6.24 2.39
CA VAL A 192 12.23 -5.55 2.59
C VAL A 192 12.03 -4.45 1.55
N THR A 193 13.07 -3.65 1.27
CA THR A 193 12.98 -2.58 0.28
C THR A 193 12.79 -3.14 -1.13
N LEU A 194 13.54 -4.16 -1.53
CA LEU A 194 13.37 -4.78 -2.86
C LEU A 194 12.00 -5.44 -3.00
N ALA A 195 11.55 -6.19 -2.00
CA ALA A 195 10.22 -6.80 -2.04
C ALA A 195 9.12 -5.74 -2.11
N PHE A 196 9.26 -4.63 -1.37
CA PHE A 196 8.34 -3.50 -1.43
C PHE A 196 8.30 -2.87 -2.83
N VAL A 197 9.45 -2.70 -3.48
CA VAL A 197 9.52 -2.18 -4.86
C VAL A 197 8.81 -3.10 -5.84
N PHE A 198 9.10 -4.41 -5.78
CA PHE A 198 8.57 -5.36 -6.77
C PHE A 198 7.08 -5.63 -6.70
N ILE A 199 6.40 -5.28 -5.59
CA ILE A 199 4.94 -5.36 -5.53
C ILE A 199 4.24 -4.13 -6.15
N HIS A 200 4.99 -3.08 -6.46
CA HIS A 200 4.47 -1.86 -7.08
C HIS A 200 4.63 -1.89 -8.61
N ALA A 201 3.87 -1.03 -9.29
CA ALA A 201 4.01 -0.88 -10.74
C ALA A 201 5.38 -0.25 -11.10
N PRO A 202 5.94 -0.52 -12.29
CA PRO A 202 7.22 0.06 -12.73
C PRO A 202 7.29 1.58 -12.61
N VAL A 203 6.18 2.29 -12.88
CA VAL A 203 6.07 3.74 -12.72
C VAL A 203 6.33 4.23 -11.29
N ASP A 204 6.24 3.35 -10.30
CA ASP A 204 6.45 3.63 -8.89
C ASP A 204 7.83 3.21 -8.36
N TYR A 205 8.66 2.51 -9.14
CA TYR A 205 9.89 1.88 -8.63
C TYR A 205 10.85 2.86 -7.96
N ALA A 206 11.16 3.99 -8.59
CA ALA A 206 12.05 4.98 -7.97
C ALA A 206 11.44 5.57 -6.69
N GLY A 207 10.15 5.90 -6.72
CA GLY A 207 9.41 6.36 -5.54
C GLY A 207 9.37 5.30 -4.43
N ALA A 208 9.14 4.03 -4.79
CA ALA A 208 9.11 2.92 -3.85
C ALA A 208 10.47 2.65 -3.17
N VAL A 209 11.58 2.79 -3.90
CA VAL A 209 12.92 2.70 -3.30
C VAL A 209 13.12 3.79 -2.25
N LEU A 210 12.80 5.04 -2.60
CA LEU A 210 12.99 6.19 -1.72
C LEU A 210 12.06 6.12 -0.50
N TYR A 211 10.77 5.87 -0.74
CA TYR A 211 9.77 5.76 0.32
C TYR A 211 10.02 4.54 1.22
N GLY A 212 10.29 3.37 0.64
CA GLY A 212 10.58 2.14 1.38
C GLY A 212 11.81 2.28 2.27
N SER A 213 12.87 2.95 1.77
CA SER A 213 14.08 3.25 2.54
C SER A 213 13.80 4.24 3.68
N LEU A 214 12.99 5.27 3.41
CA LEU A 214 12.60 6.25 4.41
C LEU A 214 11.78 5.63 5.53
N MET A 215 10.78 4.81 5.21
CA MET A 215 9.96 4.12 6.22
C MET A 215 10.76 3.05 6.98
N TYR A 216 11.72 2.40 6.34
CA TYR A 216 12.66 1.53 7.05
C TYR A 216 13.48 2.33 8.08
N LEU A 217 13.98 3.49 7.71
CA LEU A 217 14.70 4.40 8.62
C LEU A 217 13.80 4.87 9.77
N VAL A 218 12.55 5.25 9.49
CA VAL A 218 11.55 5.60 10.51
C VAL A 218 11.37 4.47 11.51
N ALA A 219 11.17 3.23 11.04
CA ALA A 219 11.05 2.05 11.91
C ALA A 219 12.27 1.86 12.80
N VAL A 220 13.49 1.97 12.23
CA VAL A 220 14.76 1.82 12.98
C VAL A 220 14.97 2.91 14.02
N ARG A 221 14.63 4.16 13.71
CA ARG A 221 14.87 5.31 14.59
C ARG A 221 13.81 5.48 15.66
N THR A 222 12.55 5.29 15.28
CA THR A 222 11.42 5.50 16.21
C THR A 222 11.11 4.27 17.05
N LYS A 223 11.42 3.07 16.60
CA LYS A 223 11.01 1.81 17.22
C LYS A 223 9.47 1.75 17.43
N SER A 224 8.70 2.35 16.51
CA SER A 224 7.25 2.49 16.64
C SER A 224 6.56 2.13 15.33
N LEU A 225 5.71 1.10 15.35
CA LEU A 225 4.86 0.77 14.20
C LEU A 225 3.86 1.89 13.91
N ALA A 226 3.34 2.55 14.96
CA ALA A 226 2.43 3.69 14.80
C ALA A 226 3.06 4.91 14.09
N ALA A 227 4.39 5.04 14.15
CA ALA A 227 5.11 6.09 13.43
C ALA A 227 5.37 5.71 11.95
N CYS A 228 5.16 4.46 11.57
CA CYS A 228 5.31 4.01 10.19
C CYS A 228 3.99 4.05 9.42
N VAL A 229 2.85 3.96 10.13
CA VAL A 229 1.49 4.09 9.59
C VAL A 229 1.10 5.56 9.45
#